data_01eb17794c68170d8517e307899a8473
#
_entry.id   01eb17794c68170d8517e307899a8473
#
_cell.length_a   1.000
_cell.length_b   1.000
_cell.length_c   1.000
_cell.angle_alpha   90.00
_cell.angle_beta   90.00
_cell.angle_gamma   90.00
#
_symmetry.space_group_name_H-M   'P 1'
#
loop_
_entity.id
_entity.type
_entity.pdbx_description
1 polymer ?
#
loop_
_entity_poly.entity_id
_entity_poly.type
_entity_poly.pdbx_seq_one_letter_code
_entity_poly.pdbx_strand_id
1 'polypeptide(L)'
;MCHPEARRRRGTSQTQAKYFFARAYIDERSLAVFAARDDGGDEFRMNAIIACGGTGGHLFPGLAVAEVLRARGHQVLLFVSEKDVDALALKEHPEIPFEKLPTIGLPSPFSPAILGFVRRFNESFRRCRSIYRRFKPQVILGMGGFTSTAPVLAGKMRGVPTFIHESNAIPGKANKMTARLVRAVLLGFKECAPFFPKVKTEVTGTPIRTELQRLDCKDAREKLGLSADITTLLVMGGSQGASGINQAMIKSLPSLDGARLQVIHLTGTRDERLVADNYRRAKLPAFVAAFHHRMEELYSAADFAVARSGAASLAELAAFALPAILIPFPYAADDHQARNAEVFVKADAAILVKESEILDDALAQKILPFIEDHGRLQRMSQNAAKLSTRNAASAVVETMEKYTTAAV
;
A
#
# COMPACT_ATOMS: atom_id res chain seq x y z
N MET A 1 -8.82 50.54 -51.34
CA MET A 1 -10.30 50.39 -51.38
C MET A 1 -10.71 49.34 -50.37
N CYS A 2 -11.53 49.79 -49.42
CA CYS A 2 -12.49 49.05 -48.58
C CYS A 2 -11.99 47.97 -47.59
N HIS A 3 -11.88 48.37 -46.34
CA HIS A 3 -12.32 47.61 -45.15
C HIS A 3 -13.83 47.23 -45.25
N PRO A 4 -14.35 46.20 -44.47
CA PRO A 4 -14.62 46.38 -43.05
C PRO A 4 -14.37 45.15 -42.18
N GLU A 5 -13.94 45.41 -40.94
CA GLU A 5 -14.63 45.24 -39.64
C GLU A 5 -15.41 43.93 -39.40
N ALA A 6 -14.94 43.18 -38.40
CA ALA A 6 -15.88 42.60 -37.40
C ALA A 6 -15.17 42.12 -36.13
N ARG A 7 -15.39 42.89 -35.09
CA ARG A 7 -15.72 42.50 -33.72
C ARG A 7 -14.91 41.45 -32.97
N ARG A 8 -14.12 42.00 -32.05
CA ARG A 8 -13.74 41.38 -30.77
C ARG A 8 -14.98 40.80 -30.04
N ARG A 9 -14.92 39.57 -29.65
CA ARG A 9 -15.58 39.09 -28.42
C ARG A 9 -14.54 38.52 -27.50
N ARG A 10 -14.25 39.25 -26.43
CA ARG A 10 -13.65 38.77 -25.19
C ARG A 10 -14.67 37.82 -24.56
N GLY A 11 -14.25 36.63 -24.23
CA GLY A 11 -14.97 35.65 -23.42
C GLY A 11 -13.97 35.07 -22.41
N THR A 12 -13.71 35.82 -21.35
CA THR A 12 -13.15 35.31 -20.11
C THR A 12 -14.11 34.32 -19.50
N SER A 13 -13.77 33.08 -19.47
CA SER A 13 -14.36 32.07 -18.61
C SER A 13 -13.30 31.44 -17.76
N GLN A 14 -12.93 32.12 -16.70
CA GLN A 14 -12.35 31.51 -15.52
C GLN A 14 -13.47 30.69 -14.84
N THR A 15 -13.53 29.42 -15.16
CA THR A 15 -14.30 28.48 -14.34
C THR A 15 -13.43 28.12 -13.14
N GLN A 16 -13.53 28.90 -12.08
CA GLN A 16 -13.15 28.50 -10.74
C GLN A 16 -13.97 27.25 -10.39
N ALA A 17 -13.33 26.09 -10.45
CA ALA A 17 -13.83 24.88 -9.83
C ALA A 17 -13.81 25.11 -8.31
N LYS A 18 -14.93 25.58 -7.76
CA LYS A 18 -15.20 25.60 -6.33
C LYS A 18 -15.17 24.15 -5.86
N TYR A 19 -14.09 23.77 -5.18
CA TYR A 19 -14.03 22.54 -4.41
C TYR A 19 -15.07 22.58 -3.31
N PHE A 20 -16.23 21.99 -3.57
CA PHE A 20 -17.18 21.62 -2.53
C PHE A 20 -16.56 20.44 -1.77
N PHE A 21 -15.99 20.71 -0.60
CA PHE A 21 -15.70 19.69 0.40
C PHE A 21 -17.04 19.13 0.90
N ALA A 22 -17.54 18.09 0.25
CA ALA A 22 -18.58 17.28 0.82
C ALA A 22 -17.97 16.55 2.02
N ARG A 23 -18.27 17.01 3.23
CA ARG A 23 -18.11 16.27 4.46
C ARG A 23 -19.02 15.04 4.35
N ALA A 24 -18.45 13.90 3.96
CA ALA A 24 -19.12 12.62 4.12
C ALA A 24 -19.09 12.26 5.62
N TYR A 25 -19.91 12.99 6.42
CA TYR A 25 -20.35 12.50 7.71
C TYR A 25 -21.35 11.39 7.43
N ILE A 26 -21.19 10.24 8.05
CA ILE A 26 -22.29 9.29 8.15
C ILE A 26 -23.37 10.02 8.95
N ASP A 27 -24.39 10.53 8.27
CA ASP A 27 -25.61 11.04 8.89
C ASP A 27 -26.26 9.90 9.68
N GLU A 28 -27.00 10.23 10.74
CA GLU A 28 -27.75 9.25 11.53
C GLU A 28 -28.68 8.39 10.66
N ARG A 29 -29.13 8.89 9.51
CA ARG A 29 -29.89 8.17 8.50
C ARG A 29 -29.08 7.10 7.77
N SER A 30 -27.77 7.32 7.53
CA SER A 30 -26.88 6.33 6.90
C SER A 30 -26.62 5.15 7.83
N LEU A 31 -26.54 5.36 9.14
CA LEU A 31 -26.45 4.28 10.13
C LEU A 31 -27.79 3.53 10.31
N ALA A 32 -28.92 4.19 10.09
CA ALA A 32 -30.24 3.54 10.11
C ALA A 32 -30.45 2.58 8.91
N VAL A 33 -29.82 2.86 7.76
CA VAL A 33 -29.83 1.93 6.59
C VAL A 33 -29.07 0.61 6.91
N PHE A 34 -28.14 0.64 7.85
CA PHE A 34 -27.46 -0.57 8.32
C PHE A 34 -28.33 -1.46 9.22
N ALA A 35 -29.43 -0.94 9.77
CA ALA A 35 -30.32 -1.70 10.67
C ALA A 35 -31.47 -2.45 9.95
N ALA A 36 -31.65 -2.25 8.64
CA ALA A 36 -32.82 -2.75 7.92
C ALA A 36 -32.45 -3.56 6.66
N ARG A 37 -31.79 -4.70 6.84
CA ARG A 37 -31.79 -5.82 5.88
C ARG A 37 -31.64 -7.14 6.65
N ASP A 38 -32.76 -7.62 7.12
CA ASP A 38 -32.93 -8.98 7.63
C ASP A 38 -33.62 -9.75 6.50
N ASP A 39 -32.83 -10.30 5.58
CA ASP A 39 -33.33 -11.21 4.54
C ASP A 39 -32.70 -12.57 4.79
N GLY A 40 -33.52 -13.42 5.37
CA GLY A 40 -33.54 -14.86 5.53
C GLY A 40 -32.40 -15.69 4.95
N GLY A 41 -31.50 -16.09 5.84
CA GLY A 41 -30.48 -17.11 5.69
C GLY A 41 -29.50 -17.00 6.85
N ASP A 42 -29.30 -18.06 7.59
CA ASP A 42 -28.42 -18.15 8.78
C ASP A 42 -26.93 -18.03 8.41
N GLU A 43 -26.56 -17.06 7.56
CA GLU A 43 -25.17 -16.74 7.33
C GLU A 43 -24.64 -15.85 8.45
N PHE A 44 -23.61 -16.31 9.13
CA PHE A 44 -22.90 -15.57 10.18
C PHE A 44 -22.46 -14.20 9.67
N ARG A 45 -23.10 -13.15 10.14
CA ARG A 45 -22.77 -11.74 9.80
C ARG A 45 -22.17 -11.03 11.01
N MET A 46 -21.07 -10.33 10.80
CA MET A 46 -20.42 -9.54 11.85
C MET A 46 -20.20 -8.08 11.42
N ASN A 47 -20.15 -7.21 12.43
CA ASN A 47 -19.77 -5.81 12.28
C ASN A 47 -18.27 -5.69 12.57
N ALA A 48 -17.47 -5.42 11.54
CA ALA A 48 -16.02 -5.31 11.62
C ALA A 48 -15.56 -3.85 11.53
N ILE A 49 -14.61 -3.47 12.38
CA ILE A 49 -13.89 -2.21 12.24
C ILE A 49 -12.45 -2.49 11.84
N ILE A 50 -11.98 -1.81 10.79
CA ILE A 50 -10.59 -1.86 10.34
C ILE A 50 -9.97 -0.47 10.52
N ALA A 51 -8.97 -0.37 11.39
CA ALA A 51 -8.21 0.86 11.60
C ALA A 51 -6.95 0.83 10.73
N CYS A 52 -7.02 1.54 9.60
CA CYS A 52 -5.96 1.61 8.59
C CYS A 52 -5.80 3.07 8.14
N GLY A 53 -4.61 3.55 8.01
CA GLY A 53 -4.40 4.92 7.54
C GLY A 53 -3.07 5.50 7.97
N GLY A 54 -2.78 6.69 7.48
CA GLY A 54 -1.55 7.41 7.72
C GLY A 54 -0.46 7.14 6.69
N THR A 55 -0.50 6.01 6.00
CA THR A 55 0.36 5.67 4.85
C THR A 55 -0.34 4.65 3.96
N GLY A 56 -0.01 4.62 2.66
CA GLY A 56 -0.52 3.60 1.73
C GLY A 56 -0.22 2.17 2.18
N GLY A 57 0.91 1.94 2.85
CA GLY A 57 1.29 0.61 3.38
C GLY A 57 0.36 0.03 4.45
N HIS A 58 -0.45 0.87 5.11
CA HIS A 58 -1.49 0.43 6.04
C HIS A 58 -2.89 0.49 5.43
N LEU A 59 -3.13 1.50 4.58
CA LEU A 59 -4.45 1.75 4.00
C LEU A 59 -4.83 0.67 2.98
N PHE A 60 -4.00 0.41 1.98
CA PHE A 60 -4.34 -0.56 0.93
C PHE A 60 -4.53 -1.99 1.43
N PRO A 61 -3.67 -2.53 2.34
CA PRO A 61 -3.97 -3.81 2.95
C PRO A 61 -5.26 -3.83 3.76
N GLY A 62 -5.61 -2.72 4.43
CA GLY A 62 -6.88 -2.57 5.14
C GLY A 62 -8.08 -2.56 4.22
N LEU A 63 -7.99 -1.89 3.07
CA LEU A 63 -9.02 -1.90 2.03
C LEU A 63 -9.24 -3.31 1.48
N ALA A 64 -8.16 -4.04 1.15
CA ALA A 64 -8.26 -5.41 0.67
C ALA A 64 -8.99 -6.34 1.65
N VAL A 65 -8.76 -6.20 2.96
CA VAL A 65 -9.51 -6.95 3.99
C VAL A 65 -10.96 -6.49 4.03
N ALA A 66 -11.23 -5.19 3.90
CA ALA A 66 -12.61 -4.65 3.90
C ALA A 66 -13.42 -5.18 2.72
N GLU A 67 -12.83 -5.27 1.54
CA GLU A 67 -13.46 -5.83 0.34
C GLU A 67 -13.86 -7.30 0.55
N VAL A 68 -12.95 -8.13 1.08
CA VAL A 68 -13.23 -9.55 1.36
C VAL A 68 -14.34 -9.70 2.40
N LEU A 69 -14.32 -8.91 3.49
CA LEU A 69 -15.37 -8.91 4.49
C LEU A 69 -16.73 -8.58 3.87
N ARG A 70 -16.80 -7.54 3.05
CA ARG A 70 -18.04 -7.14 2.36
C ARG A 70 -18.52 -8.20 1.38
N ALA A 71 -17.62 -8.80 0.63
CA ALA A 71 -17.94 -9.88 -0.30
C ALA A 71 -18.53 -11.11 0.44
N ARG A 72 -18.16 -11.31 1.72
CA ARG A 72 -18.73 -12.34 2.60
C ARG A 72 -19.99 -11.88 3.37
N GLY A 73 -20.57 -10.73 3.02
CA GLY A 73 -21.80 -10.22 3.63
C GLY A 73 -21.63 -9.52 5.00
N HIS A 74 -20.41 -9.30 5.47
CA HIS A 74 -20.15 -8.58 6.71
C HIS A 74 -20.30 -7.07 6.56
N GLN A 75 -20.65 -6.39 7.67
CA GLN A 75 -20.65 -4.93 7.73
C GLN A 75 -19.25 -4.43 8.12
N VAL A 76 -18.73 -3.45 7.38
CA VAL A 76 -17.40 -2.92 7.60
C VAL A 76 -17.43 -1.41 7.76
N LEU A 77 -16.66 -0.90 8.73
CA LEU A 77 -16.38 0.50 8.91
C LEU A 77 -14.88 0.73 8.99
N LEU A 78 -14.33 1.57 8.12
CA LEU A 78 -12.92 1.94 8.16
C LEU A 78 -12.67 3.10 9.11
N PHE A 79 -11.60 3.02 9.89
CA PHE A 79 -11.01 4.16 10.59
C PHE A 79 -9.72 4.57 9.90
N VAL A 80 -9.68 5.81 9.44
CA VAL A 80 -8.55 6.35 8.67
C VAL A 80 -7.99 7.61 9.33
N SER A 81 -6.83 8.06 8.91
CA SER A 81 -6.27 9.32 9.41
C SER A 81 -6.88 10.53 8.70
N GLU A 82 -6.57 11.72 9.21
CA GLU A 82 -6.98 12.99 8.58
C GLU A 82 -6.11 13.37 7.37
N LYS A 83 -5.17 12.53 6.93
CA LYS A 83 -4.27 12.82 5.82
C LYS A 83 -4.98 12.75 4.47
N ASP A 84 -4.59 13.61 3.54
CA ASP A 84 -5.17 13.68 2.20
C ASP A 84 -4.99 12.41 1.37
N VAL A 85 -3.87 11.69 1.58
CA VAL A 85 -3.61 10.41 0.89
C VAL A 85 -4.69 9.38 1.19
N ASP A 86 -5.13 9.29 2.46
CA ASP A 86 -6.19 8.37 2.86
C ASP A 86 -7.53 8.77 2.21
N ALA A 87 -7.81 10.08 2.15
CA ALA A 87 -9.04 10.58 1.54
C ALA A 87 -9.09 10.38 0.02
N LEU A 88 -7.95 10.45 -0.65
CA LEU A 88 -7.87 10.27 -2.10
C LEU A 88 -8.12 8.81 -2.51
N ALA A 89 -7.48 7.86 -1.83
CA ALA A 89 -7.67 6.43 -2.08
C ALA A 89 -9.12 5.97 -1.82
N LEU A 90 -9.76 6.52 -0.78
CA LEU A 90 -11.16 6.18 -0.46
C LEU A 90 -12.19 6.72 -1.44
N LYS A 91 -11.84 7.68 -2.31
CA LYS A 91 -12.74 8.14 -3.38
C LYS A 91 -13.02 7.05 -4.43
N GLU A 92 -12.11 6.12 -4.59
CA GLU A 92 -12.25 4.99 -5.52
C GLU A 92 -13.13 3.86 -4.93
N HIS A 93 -13.42 3.91 -3.61
CA HIS A 93 -14.23 2.94 -2.89
C HIS A 93 -15.42 3.60 -2.14
N PRO A 94 -16.33 4.30 -2.85
CA PRO A 94 -17.42 5.04 -2.24
C PRO A 94 -18.41 4.15 -1.46
N GLU A 95 -18.41 2.85 -1.75
CA GLU A 95 -19.25 1.84 -1.11
C GLU A 95 -18.74 1.41 0.27
N ILE A 96 -17.50 1.74 0.66
CA ILE A 96 -16.94 1.39 1.97
C ILE A 96 -17.03 2.60 2.90
N PRO A 97 -17.87 2.57 3.94
CA PRO A 97 -17.99 3.67 4.89
C PRO A 97 -16.73 3.86 5.70
N PHE A 98 -16.38 5.09 5.99
CA PHE A 98 -15.20 5.42 6.79
C PHE A 98 -15.42 6.58 7.75
N GLU A 99 -14.63 6.59 8.82
CA GLU A 99 -14.55 7.67 9.81
C GLU A 99 -13.10 8.14 9.95
N LYS A 100 -12.89 9.44 9.93
CA LYS A 100 -11.58 10.04 10.16
C LYS A 100 -11.30 10.16 11.65
N LEU A 101 -10.12 9.72 12.07
CA LEU A 101 -9.65 9.87 13.44
C LEU A 101 -8.49 10.88 13.51
N PRO A 102 -8.50 11.79 14.50
CA PRO A 102 -7.39 12.69 14.73
C PRO A 102 -6.19 11.91 15.26
N THR A 103 -5.25 11.60 14.36
CA THR A 103 -4.07 10.81 14.68
C THR A 103 -2.78 11.59 14.48
N ILE A 104 -1.80 11.32 15.32
CA ILE A 104 -0.46 11.89 15.23
C ILE A 104 0.55 10.79 15.61
N GLY A 105 1.73 10.80 14.96
CA GLY A 105 2.82 9.92 15.36
C GLY A 105 3.29 10.19 16.78
N LEU A 106 3.77 9.15 17.47
CA LEU A 106 4.33 9.29 18.82
C LEU A 106 5.59 10.17 18.75
N PRO A 107 5.60 11.34 19.42
CA PRO A 107 6.77 12.19 19.49
C PRO A 107 7.82 11.58 20.44
N SER A 108 9.01 12.19 20.48
CA SER A 108 10.01 11.86 21.49
C SER A 108 9.42 12.08 22.91
N PRO A 109 9.71 11.20 23.88
CA PRO A 109 9.14 11.26 25.24
C PRO A 109 9.36 12.60 25.96
N PHE A 110 10.45 13.29 25.65
CA PHE A 110 10.80 14.59 26.28
C PHE A 110 10.38 15.79 25.44
N SER A 111 9.65 15.58 24.35
CA SER A 111 9.17 16.67 23.50
C SER A 111 7.88 17.30 24.06
N PRO A 112 7.73 18.65 24.05
CA PRO A 112 6.46 19.31 24.36
C PRO A 112 5.28 18.82 23.49
N ALA A 113 5.57 18.23 22.32
CA ALA A 113 4.58 17.64 21.44
C ALA A 113 3.85 16.43 22.06
N ILE A 114 4.34 15.88 23.19
CA ILE A 114 3.68 14.78 23.92
C ILE A 114 2.29 15.19 24.42
N LEU A 115 2.09 16.44 24.85
CA LEU A 115 0.79 16.95 25.28
C LEU A 115 -0.21 16.97 24.13
N GLY A 116 0.23 17.38 22.93
CA GLY A 116 -0.58 17.34 21.71
C GLY A 116 -0.94 15.90 21.32
N PHE A 117 -0.01 14.98 21.44
CA PHE A 117 -0.24 13.55 21.22
C PHE A 117 -1.30 12.99 22.18
N VAL A 118 -1.15 13.22 23.48
CA VAL A 118 -2.11 12.74 24.50
C VAL A 118 -3.49 13.31 24.28
N ARG A 119 -3.61 14.61 23.95
CA ARG A 119 -4.89 15.25 23.64
C ARG A 119 -5.56 14.58 22.43
N ARG A 120 -4.86 14.43 21.30
CA ARG A 120 -5.40 13.80 20.08
C ARG A 120 -5.69 12.32 20.29
N PHE A 121 -4.88 11.61 21.04
CA PHE A 121 -5.16 10.22 21.41
C PHE A 121 -6.47 10.10 22.21
N ASN A 122 -6.65 10.94 23.22
CA ASN A 122 -7.87 10.96 24.03
C ASN A 122 -9.12 11.32 23.19
N GLU A 123 -8.98 12.26 22.25
CA GLU A 123 -10.03 12.61 21.31
C GLU A 123 -10.40 11.41 20.42
N SER A 124 -9.42 10.77 19.79
CA SER A 124 -9.61 9.55 19.00
C SER A 124 -10.27 8.44 19.81
N PHE A 125 -9.81 8.23 21.04
CA PHE A 125 -10.34 7.21 21.93
C PHE A 125 -11.82 7.46 22.29
N ARG A 126 -12.18 8.71 22.63
CA ARG A 126 -13.59 9.10 22.91
C ARG A 126 -14.46 8.93 21.67
N ARG A 127 -13.95 9.29 20.48
CA ARG A 127 -14.65 9.12 19.22
C ARG A 127 -14.88 7.64 18.92
N CYS A 128 -13.88 6.77 19.07
CA CYS A 128 -14.04 5.32 18.95
C CYS A 128 -15.14 4.79 19.89
N ARG A 129 -15.12 5.19 21.16
CA ARG A 129 -16.15 4.73 22.13
C ARG A 129 -17.56 5.18 21.74
N SER A 130 -17.72 6.36 21.16
CA SER A 130 -19.02 6.84 20.67
C SER A 130 -19.50 6.01 19.48
N ILE A 131 -18.62 5.79 18.49
CA ILE A 131 -18.94 5.01 17.30
C ILE A 131 -19.25 3.55 17.69
N TYR A 132 -18.49 2.94 18.62
CA TYR A 132 -18.74 1.56 19.08
C TYR A 132 -20.09 1.36 19.76
N ARG A 133 -20.67 2.40 20.38
CA ARG A 133 -22.04 2.32 20.95
C ARG A 133 -23.11 2.18 19.86
N ARG A 134 -22.89 2.82 18.70
CA ARG A 134 -23.83 2.82 17.57
C ARG A 134 -23.59 1.64 16.64
N PHE A 135 -22.35 1.45 16.20
CA PHE A 135 -21.96 0.42 15.24
C PHE A 135 -21.91 -0.99 15.84
N LYS A 136 -21.72 -1.13 17.16
CA LYS A 136 -21.65 -2.40 17.90
C LYS A 136 -20.69 -3.40 17.26
N PRO A 137 -19.39 -3.06 17.11
CA PRO A 137 -18.44 -3.94 16.45
C PRO A 137 -18.27 -5.25 17.23
N GLN A 138 -18.19 -6.35 16.50
CA GLN A 138 -17.91 -7.69 17.02
C GLN A 138 -16.44 -8.06 16.84
N VAL A 139 -15.71 -7.34 15.96
CA VAL A 139 -14.28 -7.54 15.74
C VAL A 139 -13.61 -6.23 15.33
N ILE A 140 -12.35 -6.07 15.73
CA ILE A 140 -11.55 -4.88 15.38
C ILE A 140 -10.18 -5.33 14.90
N LEU A 141 -9.76 -4.83 13.74
CA LEU A 141 -8.44 -5.04 13.16
C LEU A 141 -7.70 -3.70 13.06
N GLY A 142 -6.52 -3.62 13.65
CA GLY A 142 -5.57 -2.52 13.42
C GLY A 142 -4.52 -2.92 12.38
N MET A 143 -4.39 -2.15 11.31
CA MET A 143 -3.40 -2.42 10.25
C MET A 143 -2.00 -1.84 10.56
N GLY A 144 -1.79 -1.35 11.77
CA GLY A 144 -0.55 -0.69 12.16
C GLY A 144 -0.64 0.83 12.21
N GLY A 145 0.48 1.45 12.59
CA GLY A 145 0.54 2.88 12.83
C GLY A 145 -0.24 3.34 14.06
N PHE A 146 -0.08 4.61 14.42
CA PHE A 146 -0.78 5.17 15.58
C PHE A 146 -2.28 5.38 15.36
N THR A 147 -2.76 5.29 14.10
CA THR A 147 -4.19 5.31 13.77
C THR A 147 -4.93 4.12 14.38
N SER A 148 -4.28 2.97 14.53
CA SER A 148 -4.90 1.74 15.07
C SER A 148 -4.85 1.65 16.60
N THR A 149 -4.01 2.43 17.29
CA THR A 149 -3.78 2.29 18.74
C THR A 149 -5.03 2.60 19.57
N ALA A 150 -5.68 3.72 19.33
CA ALA A 150 -6.88 4.12 20.06
C ALA A 150 -8.08 3.18 19.78
N PRO A 151 -8.38 2.77 18.52
CA PRO A 151 -9.39 1.76 18.21
C PRO A 151 -9.17 0.43 18.92
N VAL A 152 -7.95 -0.11 18.87
CA VAL A 152 -7.61 -1.39 19.53
C VAL A 152 -7.81 -1.30 21.04
N LEU A 153 -7.33 -0.24 21.69
CA LEU A 153 -7.52 -0.04 23.12
C LEU A 153 -8.99 0.10 23.50
N ALA A 154 -9.75 0.88 22.73
CA ALA A 154 -11.19 1.05 22.99
C ALA A 154 -11.97 -0.25 22.82
N GLY A 155 -11.59 -1.08 21.86
CA GLY A 155 -12.17 -2.42 21.64
C GLY A 155 -11.85 -3.37 22.79
N LYS A 156 -10.58 -3.44 23.20
CA LYS A 156 -10.15 -4.25 24.34
C LYS A 156 -10.92 -3.93 25.62
N MET A 157 -11.12 -2.63 25.88
CA MET A 157 -11.87 -2.18 27.06
C MET A 157 -13.38 -2.53 27.01
N ARG A 158 -13.90 -2.85 25.84
CA ARG A 158 -15.29 -3.31 25.66
C ARG A 158 -15.43 -4.82 25.54
N GLY A 159 -14.33 -5.56 25.67
CA GLY A 159 -14.33 -7.02 25.49
C GLY A 159 -14.43 -7.49 24.03
N VAL A 160 -14.39 -6.58 23.06
CA VAL A 160 -14.44 -6.93 21.63
C VAL A 160 -13.13 -7.61 21.22
N PRO A 161 -13.16 -8.76 20.51
CA PRO A 161 -11.99 -9.36 19.93
C PRO A 161 -11.22 -8.37 19.05
N THR A 162 -9.95 -8.16 19.37
CA THR A 162 -9.09 -7.21 18.66
C THR A 162 -7.87 -7.92 18.08
N PHE A 163 -7.45 -7.49 16.89
CA PHE A 163 -6.28 -7.97 16.16
C PHE A 163 -5.44 -6.81 15.69
N ILE A 164 -4.16 -7.05 15.48
CA ILE A 164 -3.30 -6.15 14.71
C ILE A 164 -2.63 -6.93 13.59
N HIS A 165 -2.45 -6.28 12.46
CA HIS A 165 -1.63 -6.78 11.36
C HIS A 165 -0.28 -6.07 11.34
N GLU A 166 0.81 -6.85 11.22
CA GLU A 166 2.15 -6.33 11.02
C GLU A 166 2.66 -6.81 9.66
N SER A 167 2.76 -5.88 8.75
CA SER A 167 3.20 -6.17 7.38
C SER A 167 4.72 -6.34 7.25
N ASN A 168 5.52 -5.75 8.15
CA ASN A 168 6.97 -5.75 8.05
C ASN A 168 7.60 -6.96 8.75
N ALA A 169 8.83 -7.30 8.33
CA ALA A 169 9.64 -8.35 8.97
C ALA A 169 10.10 -7.98 10.40
N ILE A 170 10.07 -6.70 10.75
CA ILE A 170 10.24 -6.21 12.12
C ILE A 170 9.09 -5.28 12.49
N PRO A 171 8.55 -5.37 13.72
CA PRO A 171 7.33 -4.66 14.05
C PRO A 171 7.56 -3.17 14.31
N GLY A 172 6.61 -2.37 13.82
CA GLY A 172 6.54 -0.95 14.13
C GLY A 172 6.23 -0.68 15.61
N LYS A 173 6.62 0.52 16.09
CA LYS A 173 6.45 0.93 17.50
C LYS A 173 5.00 0.81 17.99
N ALA A 174 4.03 1.22 17.17
CA ALA A 174 2.61 1.12 17.53
C ALA A 174 2.17 -0.34 17.74
N ASN A 175 2.56 -1.26 16.87
CA ASN A 175 2.23 -2.67 16.99
C ASN A 175 2.93 -3.33 18.19
N LYS A 176 4.20 -2.99 18.47
CA LYS A 176 4.88 -3.45 19.70
C LYS A 176 4.13 -3.04 20.97
N MET A 177 3.60 -1.80 21.02
CA MET A 177 2.85 -1.30 22.17
C MET A 177 1.48 -1.98 22.32
N THR A 178 0.78 -2.19 21.22
CA THR A 178 -0.60 -2.71 21.24
C THR A 178 -0.70 -4.22 21.24
N ALA A 179 0.38 -4.95 20.93
CA ALA A 179 0.40 -6.40 20.83
C ALA A 179 -0.18 -7.12 22.06
N ARG A 180 0.09 -6.63 23.26
CA ARG A 180 -0.44 -7.24 24.50
C ARG A 180 -1.94 -7.03 24.74
N LEU A 181 -2.58 -6.19 23.93
CA LEU A 181 -4.00 -5.86 24.05
C LEU A 181 -4.87 -6.74 23.13
N VAL A 182 -4.25 -7.43 22.17
CA VAL A 182 -4.95 -8.14 21.11
C VAL A 182 -5.04 -9.65 21.34
N ARG A 183 -5.96 -10.31 20.65
CA ARG A 183 -6.11 -11.78 20.63
C ARG A 183 -4.98 -12.46 19.89
N ALA A 184 -4.59 -11.88 18.74
CA ALA A 184 -3.46 -12.34 17.95
C ALA A 184 -2.86 -11.18 17.14
N VAL A 185 -1.60 -11.35 16.77
CA VAL A 185 -0.88 -10.52 15.80
C VAL A 185 -0.83 -11.29 14.48
N LEU A 186 -1.39 -10.72 13.43
CA LEU A 186 -1.38 -11.28 12.08
C LEU A 186 -0.14 -10.77 11.35
N LEU A 187 0.64 -11.66 10.79
CA LEU A 187 1.98 -11.33 10.28
C LEU A 187 2.05 -11.42 8.76
N GLY A 188 2.62 -10.40 8.15
CA GLY A 188 3.03 -10.42 6.75
C GLY A 188 4.22 -11.35 6.50
N PHE A 189 5.19 -11.34 7.42
CA PHE A 189 6.39 -12.16 7.38
C PHE A 189 6.53 -12.99 8.65
N LYS A 190 6.84 -14.28 8.51
CA LYS A 190 7.11 -15.20 9.65
C LYS A 190 8.29 -14.75 10.50
N GLU A 191 9.23 -14.03 9.92
CA GLU A 191 10.42 -13.47 10.56
C GLU A 191 10.06 -12.45 11.65
N CYS A 192 8.84 -11.92 11.62
CA CYS A 192 8.34 -10.99 12.64
C CYS A 192 7.88 -11.70 13.93
N ALA A 193 7.57 -13.00 13.90
CA ALA A 193 7.03 -13.74 15.05
C ALA A 193 7.90 -13.68 16.33
N PRO A 194 9.25 -13.77 16.26
CA PRO A 194 10.10 -13.71 17.46
C PRO A 194 9.99 -12.41 18.27
N PHE A 195 9.50 -11.33 17.65
CA PHE A 195 9.30 -10.06 18.35
C PHE A 195 8.03 -10.03 19.24
N PHE A 196 7.19 -11.07 19.15
CA PHE A 196 5.94 -11.19 19.91
C PHE A 196 5.87 -12.46 20.78
N PRO A 197 6.89 -12.74 21.63
CA PRO A 197 7.03 -14.04 22.31
C PRO A 197 5.90 -14.36 23.30
N LYS A 198 5.11 -13.33 23.71
CA LYS A 198 4.02 -13.47 24.72
C LYS A 198 2.63 -13.30 24.11
N VAL A 199 2.51 -13.25 22.81
CA VAL A 199 1.25 -13.02 22.09
C VAL A 199 1.12 -14.06 20.99
N LYS A 200 -0.09 -14.57 20.78
CA LYS A 200 -0.34 -15.47 19.67
C LYS A 200 -0.07 -14.75 18.34
N THR A 201 0.68 -15.39 17.48
CA THR A 201 0.97 -14.89 16.12
C THR A 201 0.44 -15.86 15.08
N GLU A 202 -0.10 -15.34 13.97
CA GLU A 202 -0.53 -16.13 12.82
C GLU A 202 0.03 -15.49 11.55
N VAL A 203 0.65 -16.30 10.69
CA VAL A 203 1.23 -15.81 9.43
C VAL A 203 0.13 -15.84 8.37
N THR A 204 -0.41 -14.66 8.05
CA THR A 204 -1.47 -14.49 7.04
C THR A 204 -0.93 -13.99 5.69
N GLY A 205 0.30 -13.48 5.69
CA GLY A 205 0.80 -12.66 4.59
C GLY A 205 0.28 -11.22 4.67
N THR A 206 0.78 -10.36 3.80
CA THR A 206 0.31 -8.98 3.66
C THR A 206 -0.81 -8.92 2.62
N PRO A 207 -2.03 -8.48 2.99
CA PRO A 207 -3.12 -8.30 2.05
C PRO A 207 -2.75 -7.35 0.90
N ILE A 208 -3.07 -7.74 -0.30
CA ILE A 208 -2.96 -6.93 -1.51
C ILE A 208 -4.34 -6.66 -2.09
N ARG A 209 -4.50 -5.59 -2.83
CA ARG A 209 -5.76 -5.18 -3.46
C ARG A 209 -6.33 -6.29 -4.35
N THR A 210 -7.64 -6.48 -4.33
CA THR A 210 -8.31 -7.58 -5.06
C THR A 210 -8.28 -7.40 -6.57
N GLU A 211 -8.21 -6.16 -7.06
CA GLU A 211 -8.06 -5.85 -8.48
C GLU A 211 -6.68 -6.21 -9.06
N LEU A 212 -5.67 -6.45 -8.22
CA LEU A 212 -4.34 -6.83 -8.68
C LEU A 212 -4.31 -8.27 -9.20
N GLN A 213 -4.94 -8.50 -10.35
CA GLN A 213 -4.96 -9.77 -11.04
C GLN A 213 -3.94 -9.78 -12.19
N ARG A 214 -3.30 -10.92 -12.39
CA ARG A 214 -2.31 -11.08 -13.46
C ARG A 214 -2.99 -11.04 -14.82
N LEU A 215 -2.53 -10.15 -15.69
CA LEU A 215 -2.94 -10.03 -17.08
C LEU A 215 -1.98 -10.83 -17.99
N ASP A 216 -2.35 -11.01 -19.24
CA ASP A 216 -1.39 -11.46 -20.25
C ASP A 216 -0.26 -10.42 -20.41
N CYS A 217 0.97 -10.89 -20.45
CA CYS A 217 2.15 -10.01 -20.48
C CYS A 217 2.23 -9.20 -21.80
N LYS A 218 1.88 -9.81 -22.93
CA LYS A 218 1.94 -9.14 -24.23
C LYS A 218 0.87 -8.07 -24.34
N ASP A 219 -0.35 -8.38 -23.92
CA ASP A 219 -1.46 -7.42 -23.88
C ASP A 219 -1.14 -6.23 -22.93
N ALA A 220 -0.53 -6.51 -21.80
CA ALA A 220 -0.13 -5.47 -20.86
C ALA A 220 0.96 -4.55 -21.45
N ARG A 221 1.95 -5.11 -22.16
CA ARG A 221 2.99 -4.34 -22.85
C ARG A 221 2.40 -3.50 -23.98
N GLU A 222 1.52 -4.06 -24.79
CA GLU A 222 0.88 -3.35 -25.89
C GLU A 222 0.09 -2.13 -25.40
N LYS A 223 -0.68 -2.27 -24.32
CA LYS A 223 -1.42 -1.16 -23.68
C LYS A 223 -0.51 -0.01 -23.22
N LEU A 224 0.74 -0.33 -22.86
CA LEU A 224 1.75 0.65 -22.44
C LEU A 224 2.58 1.18 -23.62
N GLY A 225 2.31 0.76 -24.84
CA GLY A 225 3.08 1.12 -26.03
C GLY A 225 4.47 0.48 -26.06
N LEU A 226 4.65 -0.67 -25.42
CA LEU A 226 5.90 -1.40 -25.31
C LEU A 226 5.91 -2.64 -26.22
N SER A 227 7.09 -3.10 -26.58
CA SER A 227 7.27 -4.29 -27.42
C SER A 227 6.97 -5.58 -26.63
N ALA A 228 6.32 -6.54 -27.28
CA ALA A 228 5.98 -7.84 -26.67
C ALA A 228 7.21 -8.67 -26.28
N ASP A 229 8.32 -8.55 -27.04
CA ASP A 229 9.45 -9.47 -26.98
C ASP A 229 10.74 -8.85 -26.40
N ILE A 230 10.66 -7.66 -25.83
CA ILE A 230 11.80 -6.97 -25.21
C ILE A 230 11.71 -7.10 -23.68
N THR A 231 12.82 -7.43 -23.04
CA THR A 231 12.91 -7.49 -21.58
C THR A 231 12.46 -6.16 -20.96
N THR A 232 11.54 -6.24 -20.00
CA THR A 232 10.86 -5.07 -19.45
C THR A 232 11.21 -4.90 -17.97
N LEU A 233 11.86 -3.78 -17.64
CA LEU A 233 12.18 -3.38 -16.29
C LEU A 233 11.09 -2.46 -15.73
N LEU A 234 10.55 -2.77 -14.56
CA LEU A 234 9.72 -1.86 -13.77
C LEU A 234 10.58 -1.12 -12.73
N VAL A 235 10.56 0.22 -12.79
CA VAL A 235 11.23 1.08 -11.78
C VAL A 235 10.18 1.81 -10.97
N MET A 236 10.18 1.64 -9.64
CA MET A 236 9.22 2.29 -8.76
C MET A 236 9.78 2.63 -7.38
N GLY A 237 9.44 3.82 -6.88
CA GLY A 237 9.86 4.30 -5.55
C GLY A 237 8.79 4.28 -4.48
N GLY A 238 7.60 3.73 -4.78
CA GLY A 238 6.38 3.85 -3.97
C GLY A 238 5.56 5.09 -4.35
N SER A 239 4.47 5.36 -3.62
CA SER A 239 3.46 6.39 -3.97
C SER A 239 3.99 7.83 -4.07
N GLN A 240 5.13 8.13 -3.48
CA GLN A 240 5.76 9.46 -3.50
C GLN A 240 6.90 9.57 -4.53
N GLY A 241 7.21 8.48 -5.23
CA GLY A 241 8.41 8.35 -6.02
C GLY A 241 9.67 8.19 -5.16
N ALA A 242 10.83 8.05 -5.79
CA ALA A 242 12.13 7.95 -5.13
C ALA A 242 13.21 8.66 -5.96
N SER A 243 13.46 9.93 -5.66
CA SER A 243 14.42 10.74 -6.44
C SER A 243 15.81 10.12 -6.52
N GLY A 244 16.27 9.42 -5.46
CA GLY A 244 17.55 8.68 -5.49
C GLY A 244 17.56 7.59 -6.56
N ILE A 245 16.49 6.78 -6.66
CA ILE A 245 16.34 5.77 -7.71
C ILE A 245 16.19 6.42 -9.09
N ASN A 246 15.38 7.49 -9.21
CA ASN A 246 15.19 8.20 -10.46
C ASN A 246 16.53 8.74 -11.02
N GLN A 247 17.35 9.35 -10.17
CA GLN A 247 18.66 9.88 -10.54
C GLN A 247 19.65 8.76 -10.91
N ALA A 248 19.66 7.66 -10.15
CA ALA A 248 20.50 6.51 -10.45
C ALA A 248 20.14 5.88 -11.81
N MET A 249 18.84 5.77 -12.14
CA MET A 249 18.41 5.31 -13.47
C MET A 249 18.88 6.26 -14.59
N ILE A 250 18.72 7.57 -14.41
CA ILE A 250 19.20 8.55 -15.40
C ILE A 250 20.70 8.41 -15.66
N LYS A 251 21.49 8.28 -14.61
CA LYS A 251 22.95 8.12 -14.71
C LYS A 251 23.36 6.80 -15.35
N SER A 252 22.54 5.77 -15.21
CA SER A 252 22.77 4.44 -15.77
C SER A 252 22.47 4.34 -17.28
N LEU A 253 21.74 5.29 -17.87
CA LEU A 253 21.31 5.22 -19.27
C LEU A 253 22.45 5.02 -20.27
N PRO A 254 23.62 5.70 -20.17
CA PRO A 254 24.72 5.47 -21.10
C PRO A 254 25.27 4.04 -21.08
N SER A 255 25.31 3.41 -19.90
CA SER A 255 25.79 2.02 -19.74
C SER A 255 24.73 0.97 -20.13
N LEU A 256 23.48 1.37 -20.34
CA LEU A 256 22.39 0.54 -20.85
C LEU A 256 22.18 0.71 -22.37
N ASP A 257 22.97 1.52 -23.04
CA ASP A 257 22.90 1.69 -24.50
C ASP A 257 23.21 0.35 -25.20
N GLY A 258 22.39 0.02 -26.21
CA GLY A 258 22.46 -1.25 -26.91
C GLY A 258 21.92 -2.47 -26.16
N ALA A 259 21.52 -2.34 -24.88
CA ALA A 259 20.86 -3.42 -24.17
C ALA A 259 19.43 -3.65 -24.74
N ARG A 260 19.04 -4.93 -24.87
CA ARG A 260 17.68 -5.30 -25.29
C ARG A 260 16.70 -5.12 -24.13
N LEU A 261 16.48 -3.86 -23.76
CA LEU A 261 15.72 -3.42 -22.61
C LEU A 261 14.68 -2.37 -22.98
N GLN A 262 13.53 -2.43 -22.33
CA GLN A 262 12.57 -1.34 -22.24
C GLN A 262 12.15 -1.13 -20.79
N VAL A 263 11.64 0.06 -20.45
CA VAL A 263 11.45 0.46 -19.06
C VAL A 263 10.04 0.97 -18.82
N ILE A 264 9.45 0.55 -17.71
CA ILE A 264 8.28 1.17 -17.09
C ILE A 264 8.79 1.92 -15.87
N HIS A 265 8.58 3.24 -15.77
CA HIS A 265 9.12 4.04 -14.68
C HIS A 265 8.06 4.90 -14.00
N LEU A 266 7.74 4.57 -12.73
CA LEU A 266 6.90 5.38 -11.87
C LEU A 266 7.77 6.34 -11.03
N THR A 267 7.81 7.58 -11.44
CA THR A 267 8.76 8.57 -10.94
C THR A 267 8.32 9.36 -9.72
N GLY A 268 7.00 9.42 -9.47
CA GLY A 268 6.38 10.46 -8.66
C GLY A 268 6.25 11.77 -9.44
N THR A 269 5.39 12.66 -8.96
CA THR A 269 5.01 13.91 -9.67
C THR A 269 6.17 14.87 -9.91
N ARG A 270 7.18 14.85 -9.03
CA ARG A 270 8.30 15.82 -9.09
C ARG A 270 9.27 15.58 -10.24
N ASP A 271 9.59 14.31 -10.52
CA ASP A 271 10.70 13.95 -11.41
C ASP A 271 10.24 13.44 -12.79
N GLU A 272 8.91 13.34 -13.03
CA GLU A 272 8.34 12.75 -14.24
C GLU A 272 8.92 13.34 -15.54
N ARG A 273 8.87 14.66 -15.67
CA ARG A 273 9.38 15.34 -16.88
C ARG A 273 10.88 15.11 -17.07
N LEU A 274 11.66 15.24 -15.99
CA LEU A 274 13.11 15.05 -16.03
C LEU A 274 13.46 13.63 -16.51
N VAL A 275 12.81 12.63 -15.94
CA VAL A 275 13.05 11.21 -16.28
C VAL A 275 12.64 10.93 -17.72
N ALA A 276 11.45 11.35 -18.15
CA ALA A 276 10.96 11.16 -19.51
C ALA A 276 11.87 11.79 -20.57
N ASP A 277 12.39 13.02 -20.31
CA ASP A 277 13.31 13.70 -21.21
C ASP A 277 14.64 12.94 -21.36
N ASN A 278 15.16 12.35 -20.29
CA ASN A 278 16.39 11.58 -20.33
C ASN A 278 16.24 10.26 -21.09
N TYR A 279 15.14 9.50 -20.90
CA TYR A 279 14.87 8.28 -21.68
C TYR A 279 14.76 8.59 -23.19
N ARG A 280 14.08 9.70 -23.55
CA ARG A 280 13.99 10.13 -24.96
C ARG A 280 15.34 10.44 -25.57
N ARG A 281 16.22 11.16 -24.84
CA ARG A 281 17.58 11.49 -25.29
C ARG A 281 18.44 10.23 -25.47
N ALA A 282 18.31 9.28 -24.54
CA ALA A 282 19.02 8.00 -24.60
C ALA A 282 18.43 7.03 -25.64
N LYS A 283 17.28 7.38 -26.26
CA LYS A 283 16.54 6.51 -27.21
C LYS A 283 16.18 5.13 -26.62
N LEU A 284 16.09 5.03 -25.29
CA LEU A 284 15.65 3.81 -24.60
C LEU A 284 14.10 3.81 -24.54
N PRO A 285 13.43 2.79 -25.10
CA PRO A 285 11.96 2.72 -25.04
C PRO A 285 11.48 2.70 -23.59
N ALA A 286 10.57 3.60 -23.25
CA ALA A 286 10.08 3.69 -21.89
C ALA A 286 8.65 4.23 -21.81
N PHE A 287 7.85 3.61 -20.92
CA PHE A 287 6.61 4.17 -20.38
C PHE A 287 6.96 4.91 -19.07
N VAL A 288 6.75 6.22 -19.04
CA VAL A 288 7.07 7.06 -17.88
C VAL A 288 5.80 7.74 -17.40
N ALA A 289 5.50 7.61 -16.11
CA ALA A 289 4.37 8.27 -15.47
C ALA A 289 4.71 8.66 -14.03
N ALA A 290 4.09 9.74 -13.53
CA ALA A 290 4.20 10.11 -12.13
C ALA A 290 3.58 9.05 -11.22
N PHE A 291 2.43 8.54 -11.63
CA PHE A 291 1.62 7.55 -10.93
C PHE A 291 0.77 6.76 -11.94
N HIS A 292 0.39 5.53 -11.60
CA HIS A 292 -0.50 4.72 -12.42
C HIS A 292 -1.54 4.01 -11.56
N HIS A 293 -2.82 4.11 -11.93
CA HIS A 293 -3.91 3.51 -11.14
C HIS A 293 -3.97 1.99 -11.32
N ARG A 294 -3.73 1.51 -12.55
CA ARG A 294 -3.83 0.10 -12.91
C ARG A 294 -2.48 -0.60 -12.78
N MET A 295 -2.05 -0.78 -11.52
CA MET A 295 -0.74 -1.39 -11.24
C MET A 295 -0.62 -2.82 -11.77
N GLU A 296 -1.73 -3.54 -11.92
CA GLU A 296 -1.77 -4.88 -12.53
C GLU A 296 -1.23 -4.90 -13.96
N GLU A 297 -1.39 -3.81 -14.73
CA GLU A 297 -0.82 -3.68 -16.07
C GLU A 297 0.71 -3.58 -16.00
N LEU A 298 1.24 -2.77 -15.09
CA LEU A 298 2.68 -2.56 -14.94
C LEU A 298 3.38 -3.81 -14.43
N TYR A 299 2.82 -4.45 -13.41
CA TYR A 299 3.38 -5.70 -12.87
C TYR A 299 3.30 -6.85 -13.88
N SER A 300 2.22 -6.93 -14.68
CA SER A 300 2.08 -8.00 -15.69
C SER A 300 3.00 -7.79 -16.89
N ALA A 301 3.32 -6.55 -17.25
CA ALA A 301 4.20 -6.21 -18.35
C ALA A 301 5.70 -6.41 -18.01
N ALA A 302 6.06 -6.37 -16.71
CA ALA A 302 7.45 -6.41 -16.27
C ALA A 302 8.01 -7.84 -16.17
N ASP A 303 9.32 -7.99 -16.40
CA ASP A 303 10.08 -9.22 -16.14
C ASP A 303 10.81 -9.16 -14.81
N PHE A 304 11.22 -7.97 -14.37
CA PHE A 304 11.85 -7.73 -13.07
C PHE A 304 11.68 -6.27 -12.65
N ALA A 305 12.02 -5.97 -11.40
CA ALA A 305 11.83 -4.63 -10.87
C ALA A 305 13.08 -4.03 -10.19
N VAL A 306 13.21 -2.72 -10.22
CA VAL A 306 14.00 -1.91 -9.29
C VAL A 306 13.03 -1.18 -8.39
N ALA A 307 13.06 -1.44 -7.09
CA ALA A 307 12.03 -0.93 -6.19
C ALA A 307 12.52 -0.65 -4.77
N ARG A 308 11.77 0.19 -4.04
CA ARG A 308 11.84 0.23 -2.58
C ARG A 308 11.28 -1.07 -1.99
N SER A 309 11.72 -1.43 -0.77
CA SER A 309 11.33 -2.66 -0.09
C SER A 309 10.26 -2.44 0.99
N GLY A 310 9.25 -1.63 0.68
CA GLY A 310 8.04 -1.53 1.50
C GLY A 310 7.26 -2.84 1.47
N ALA A 311 6.71 -3.27 2.61
CA ALA A 311 6.07 -4.58 2.74
C ALA A 311 4.91 -4.81 1.74
N ALA A 312 4.08 -3.78 1.48
CA ALA A 312 3.00 -3.88 0.49
C ALA A 312 3.57 -4.08 -0.93
N SER A 313 4.58 -3.29 -1.33
CA SER A 313 5.22 -3.44 -2.64
C SER A 313 5.86 -4.82 -2.81
N LEU A 314 6.49 -5.35 -1.76
CA LEU A 314 7.07 -6.69 -1.80
C LEU A 314 6.00 -7.78 -1.93
N ALA A 315 4.86 -7.65 -1.24
CA ALA A 315 3.74 -8.57 -1.39
C ALA A 315 3.16 -8.55 -2.82
N GLU A 316 3.05 -7.36 -3.43
CA GLU A 316 2.63 -7.19 -4.81
C GLU A 316 3.64 -7.80 -5.80
N LEU A 317 4.95 -7.51 -5.64
CA LEU A 317 6.01 -8.12 -6.46
C LEU A 317 5.98 -9.66 -6.38
N ALA A 318 5.81 -10.22 -5.17
CA ALA A 318 5.69 -11.67 -4.98
C ALA A 318 4.45 -12.24 -5.68
N ALA A 319 3.30 -11.56 -5.59
CA ALA A 319 2.05 -11.98 -6.25
C ALA A 319 2.18 -12.04 -7.77
N PHE A 320 3.00 -11.16 -8.34
CA PHE A 320 3.30 -11.14 -9.78
C PHE A 320 4.57 -11.93 -10.14
N ALA A 321 5.18 -12.63 -9.18
CA ALA A 321 6.40 -13.41 -9.38
C ALA A 321 7.54 -12.57 -9.98
N LEU A 322 7.67 -11.31 -9.56
CA LEU A 322 8.68 -10.39 -10.07
C LEU A 322 9.94 -10.42 -9.19
N PRO A 323 11.07 -10.90 -9.71
CA PRO A 323 12.34 -10.73 -9.04
C PRO A 323 12.73 -9.25 -9.02
N ALA A 324 13.54 -8.85 -8.03
CA ALA A 324 13.80 -7.44 -7.86
C ALA A 324 15.23 -7.09 -7.44
N ILE A 325 15.66 -5.90 -7.85
CA ILE A 325 16.76 -5.16 -7.24
C ILE A 325 16.12 -4.24 -6.21
N LEU A 326 16.27 -4.59 -4.94
CA LEU A 326 15.65 -3.87 -3.83
C LEU A 326 16.62 -2.83 -3.27
N ILE A 327 16.14 -1.59 -3.26
CA ILE A 327 16.88 -0.43 -2.75
C ILE A 327 16.11 0.14 -1.57
N PRO A 328 16.38 -0.32 -0.33
CA PRO A 328 15.69 0.17 0.86
C PRO A 328 15.77 1.67 1.01
N PHE A 329 14.71 2.30 1.52
CA PHE A 329 14.72 3.72 1.85
C PHE A 329 15.67 3.97 3.04
N PRO A 330 16.72 4.81 2.90
CA PRO A 330 17.78 4.93 3.90
C PRO A 330 17.34 5.54 5.23
N TYR A 331 16.21 6.24 5.23
CA TYR A 331 15.63 6.85 6.43
C TYR A 331 14.40 6.09 6.95
N ALA A 332 14.26 4.82 6.57
CA ALA A 332 13.17 3.98 7.07
C ALA A 332 13.31 3.76 8.59
N ALA A 333 12.22 3.97 9.35
CA ALA A 333 12.23 3.80 10.79
C ALA A 333 12.69 2.39 11.17
N ASP A 334 13.63 2.28 12.12
CA ASP A 334 14.20 1.01 12.57
C ASP A 334 14.73 0.12 11.42
N ASP A 335 15.09 0.72 10.26
CA ASP A 335 15.61 0.04 9.06
C ASP A 335 14.71 -1.10 8.53
N HIS A 336 13.39 -0.96 8.73
CA HIS A 336 12.43 -2.02 8.41
C HIS A 336 12.45 -2.41 6.93
N GLN A 337 12.77 -1.49 6.00
CA GLN A 337 12.84 -1.82 4.57
C GLN A 337 14.02 -2.75 4.25
N ALA A 338 15.19 -2.55 4.86
CA ALA A 338 16.31 -3.47 4.69
C ALA A 338 15.96 -4.88 5.21
N ARG A 339 15.30 -4.95 6.38
CA ARG A 339 14.84 -6.24 6.94
C ARG A 339 13.79 -6.93 6.07
N ASN A 340 12.88 -6.18 5.47
CA ASN A 340 11.94 -6.75 4.51
C ASN A 340 12.67 -7.30 3.27
N ALA A 341 13.64 -6.55 2.73
CA ALA A 341 14.44 -6.97 1.58
C ALA A 341 15.25 -8.25 1.86
N GLU A 342 15.82 -8.39 3.06
CA GLU A 342 16.57 -9.60 3.47
C GLU A 342 15.74 -10.88 3.33
N VAL A 343 14.43 -10.83 3.53
CA VAL A 343 13.56 -12.01 3.36
C VAL A 343 13.56 -12.47 1.90
N PHE A 344 13.47 -11.53 0.95
CA PHE A 344 13.49 -11.81 -0.47
C PHE A 344 14.88 -12.26 -0.95
N VAL A 345 15.95 -11.65 -0.41
CA VAL A 345 17.34 -12.05 -0.72
C VAL A 345 17.62 -13.48 -0.23
N LYS A 346 17.20 -13.82 0.99
CA LYS A 346 17.37 -15.19 1.53
C LYS A 346 16.61 -16.24 0.72
N ALA A 347 15.52 -15.85 0.06
CA ALA A 347 14.77 -16.73 -0.83
C ALA A 347 15.34 -16.77 -2.27
N ASP A 348 16.43 -16.07 -2.56
CA ASP A 348 16.96 -15.86 -3.92
C ASP A 348 15.89 -15.31 -4.89
N ALA A 349 15.05 -14.42 -4.38
CA ALA A 349 14.02 -13.72 -5.15
C ALA A 349 14.41 -12.27 -5.47
N ALA A 350 15.44 -11.73 -4.82
CA ALA A 350 15.92 -10.37 -5.02
C ALA A 350 17.41 -10.24 -4.69
N ILE A 351 18.00 -9.15 -5.15
CA ILE A 351 19.27 -8.65 -4.61
C ILE A 351 18.98 -7.35 -3.83
N LEU A 352 19.74 -7.13 -2.75
CA LEU A 352 19.68 -5.90 -1.97
C LEU A 352 20.85 -5.01 -2.34
N VAL A 353 20.58 -3.75 -2.63
CA VAL A 353 21.58 -2.72 -2.94
C VAL A 353 21.25 -1.49 -2.11
N LYS A 354 22.22 -0.94 -1.40
CA LYS A 354 22.03 0.31 -0.66
C LYS A 354 21.96 1.51 -1.61
N GLU A 355 21.21 2.53 -1.24
CA GLU A 355 21.13 3.74 -2.07
C GLU A 355 22.49 4.41 -2.26
N SER A 356 23.41 4.30 -1.29
CA SER A 356 24.80 4.77 -1.43
C SER A 356 25.64 3.97 -2.42
N GLU A 357 25.21 2.79 -2.83
CA GLU A 357 25.91 1.88 -3.76
C GLU A 357 25.42 2.02 -5.20
N ILE A 358 24.41 2.86 -5.46
CA ILE A 358 23.87 3.14 -6.80
C ILE A 358 24.29 4.51 -7.33
N LEU A 359 25.44 5.01 -6.87
CA LEU A 359 26.01 6.25 -7.39
C LEU A 359 26.55 6.03 -8.83
N ASP A 360 26.52 7.10 -9.60
CA ASP A 360 26.95 7.13 -11.00
C ASP A 360 26.22 6.08 -11.86
N ASP A 361 26.90 5.18 -12.55
CA ASP A 361 26.35 4.13 -13.41
C ASP A 361 26.22 2.77 -12.70
N ALA A 362 26.51 2.69 -11.40
CA ALA A 362 26.57 1.45 -10.66
C ALA A 362 25.25 0.65 -10.69
N LEU A 363 24.11 1.33 -10.86
CA LEU A 363 22.82 0.65 -10.98
C LEU A 363 22.73 -0.14 -12.30
N ALA A 364 23.32 0.35 -13.41
CA ALA A 364 23.37 -0.39 -14.67
C ALA A 364 24.08 -1.74 -14.50
N GLN A 365 25.20 -1.79 -13.75
CA GLN A 365 25.94 -3.02 -13.47
C GLN A 365 25.11 -4.05 -12.68
N LYS A 366 24.13 -3.60 -11.92
CA LYS A 366 23.18 -4.47 -11.22
C LYS A 366 22.04 -4.94 -12.12
N ILE A 367 21.65 -4.12 -13.11
CA ILE A 367 20.55 -4.41 -14.07
C ILE A 367 21.01 -5.39 -15.15
N LEU A 368 22.17 -5.20 -15.75
CA LEU A 368 22.65 -6.00 -16.88
C LEU A 368 22.60 -7.52 -16.66
N PRO A 369 23.00 -8.09 -15.51
CA PRO A 369 22.88 -9.52 -15.26
C PRO A 369 21.46 -10.09 -15.28
N PHE A 370 20.42 -9.26 -15.07
CA PHE A 370 19.02 -9.67 -15.18
C PHE A 370 18.55 -9.73 -16.64
N ILE A 371 19.23 -9.04 -17.54
CA ILE A 371 18.93 -9.04 -18.97
C ILE A 371 19.67 -10.18 -19.65
N GLU A 372 20.91 -10.43 -19.26
CA GLU A 372 21.84 -11.39 -19.90
C GLU A 372 21.58 -12.84 -19.49
N ASP A 373 21.20 -13.09 -18.23
CA ASP A 373 20.95 -14.45 -17.69
C ASP A 373 19.45 -14.71 -17.48
N HIS A 374 18.77 -15.09 -18.56
CA HIS A 374 17.36 -15.48 -18.51
C HIS A 374 17.09 -16.66 -17.57
N GLY A 375 18.03 -17.60 -17.43
CA GLY A 375 17.89 -18.75 -16.53
C GLY A 375 17.87 -18.31 -15.07
N ARG A 376 18.74 -17.38 -14.70
CA ARG A 376 18.73 -16.75 -13.37
C ARG A 376 17.44 -15.99 -13.12
N LEU A 377 17.01 -15.18 -14.07
CA LEU A 377 15.78 -14.40 -13.97
C LEU A 377 14.57 -15.32 -13.73
N GLN A 378 14.47 -16.42 -14.46
CA GLN A 378 13.38 -17.39 -14.30
C GLN A 378 13.42 -18.08 -12.93
N ARG A 379 14.60 -18.50 -12.42
CA ARG A 379 14.73 -19.09 -11.06
C ARG A 379 14.30 -18.08 -9.98
N MET A 380 14.77 -16.84 -10.07
CA MET A 380 14.41 -15.79 -9.13
C MET A 380 12.89 -15.48 -9.16
N SER A 381 12.28 -15.51 -10.35
CA SER A 381 10.83 -15.35 -10.52
C SER A 381 10.05 -16.48 -9.82
N GLN A 382 10.46 -17.73 -10.01
CA GLN A 382 9.85 -18.87 -9.31
C GLN A 382 9.98 -18.75 -7.79
N ASN A 383 11.11 -18.25 -7.30
CA ASN A 383 11.34 -18.03 -5.88
C ASN A 383 10.50 -16.87 -5.34
N ALA A 384 10.35 -15.79 -6.09
CA ALA A 384 9.44 -14.69 -5.73
C ALA A 384 8.00 -15.19 -5.62
N ALA A 385 7.54 -16.03 -6.55
CA ALA A 385 6.20 -16.62 -6.51
C ALA A 385 5.94 -17.44 -5.23
N LYS A 386 6.95 -18.14 -4.69
CA LYS A 386 6.86 -18.92 -3.44
C LYS A 386 6.66 -18.04 -2.19
N LEU A 387 7.07 -16.77 -2.25
CA LEU A 387 6.86 -15.80 -1.17
C LEU A 387 5.44 -15.19 -1.19
N SER A 388 4.70 -15.43 -2.27
CA SER A 388 3.35 -14.89 -2.41
C SER A 388 2.37 -15.58 -1.47
N THR A 389 1.61 -14.77 -0.75
CA THR A 389 0.43 -15.19 0.03
C THR A 389 -0.82 -14.67 -0.68
N ARG A 390 -1.17 -15.27 -1.83
CA ARG A 390 -2.26 -14.80 -2.71
C ARG A 390 -3.60 -14.57 -2.00
N ASN A 391 -3.87 -15.30 -0.93
CA ASN A 391 -5.12 -15.25 -0.17
C ASN A 391 -4.97 -14.53 1.17
N ALA A 392 -3.99 -13.64 1.33
CA ALA A 392 -3.69 -12.99 2.60
C ALA A 392 -4.91 -12.26 3.20
N ALA A 393 -5.69 -11.54 2.40
CA ALA A 393 -6.90 -10.87 2.88
C ALA A 393 -7.95 -11.87 3.39
N SER A 394 -8.17 -12.98 2.67
CA SER A 394 -9.06 -14.06 3.11
C SER A 394 -8.56 -14.73 4.39
N ALA A 395 -7.26 -15.00 4.50
CA ALA A 395 -6.68 -15.59 5.72
C ALA A 395 -6.83 -14.69 6.95
N VAL A 396 -6.70 -13.37 6.77
CA VAL A 396 -7.01 -12.39 7.83
C VAL A 396 -8.48 -12.47 8.24
N VAL A 397 -9.41 -12.48 7.28
CA VAL A 397 -10.85 -12.55 7.54
C VAL A 397 -11.22 -13.86 8.22
N GLU A 398 -10.74 -15.01 7.75
CA GLU A 398 -10.97 -16.32 8.36
C GLU A 398 -10.50 -16.37 9.81
N THR A 399 -9.34 -15.77 10.10
CA THR A 399 -8.87 -15.64 11.47
C THR A 399 -9.82 -14.79 12.30
N MET A 400 -10.30 -13.65 11.78
CA MET A 400 -11.27 -12.79 12.49
C MET A 400 -12.58 -13.51 12.75
N GLU A 401 -13.15 -14.21 11.78
CA GLU A 401 -14.39 -15.01 11.88
C GLU A 401 -14.27 -16.09 12.95
N LYS A 402 -13.18 -16.90 12.91
CA LYS A 402 -12.90 -17.97 13.88
C LYS A 402 -12.94 -17.50 15.33
N TYR A 403 -12.39 -16.33 15.62
CA TYR A 403 -12.36 -15.81 16.99
C TYR A 403 -13.64 -15.06 17.39
N THR A 404 -14.47 -14.70 16.43
CA THR A 404 -15.76 -14.06 16.70
C THR A 404 -16.84 -15.12 16.96
N THR A 405 -16.87 -16.20 16.19
CA THR A 405 -17.79 -17.34 16.40
C THR A 405 -17.50 -18.12 17.67
N ALA A 406 -16.24 -18.23 18.10
CA ALA A 406 -15.87 -18.91 19.34
C ALA A 406 -16.20 -18.09 20.62
N ALA A 407 -16.66 -16.84 20.48
CA ALA A 407 -17.01 -15.96 21.60
C ALA A 407 -18.54 -15.88 21.84
N VAL A 408 -19.33 -16.52 20.99
CA VAL A 408 -20.79 -16.78 21.15
C VAL A 408 -20.98 -18.15 21.70
#